data_e1efb838a3f6d51af88b626c85640182
#
_entry.id   e1efb838a3f6d51af88b626c85640182
#
_cell.length_a   1.000
_cell.length_b   1.000
_cell.length_c   1.000
_cell.angle_alpha   90.00
_cell.angle_beta   90.00
_cell.angle_gamma   90.00
#
_symmetry.space_group_name_H-M   'P 1'
#
loop_
_entity.id
_entity.type
_entity.pdbx_description
1 polymer ?
#
loop_
_entity_poly.entity_id
_entity_poly.type
_entity_poly.pdbx_seq_one_letter_code
_entity_poly.pdbx_strand_id
1 'polypeptide(L)'
;MIPFLKRSLLVVFGMAMSFNASAQTEEMDLSGTWGFQADFMDFRTKVASLDYRYLHRLQDKIELPGITDDYQIGCKCPYRHIDRLTRKYEYMGPAWYQREIDIPKEWKGKQIFLYFERTHWLSSVYICKADLTYFGGEAASQKDYISVPHNHDITKHVKPGEKHLLTVCVDNRFQYQTHKWNHAHTEFTQINWNGILGDIKLVAVDPVYVDDMQVYPDVTNKQVTVKMKIKNHTKKVIGGQAVFNIAGENYELTKAIPVSGKEEEIEFESIIPLGKDIRLWDEFHPNLYKITCSLETKDDKDSYRHEREVTFGMREVAQGKHHVLVNGNPIHLRGTVDNAVFPKTGYCPVDDASWERMLGILKQHGMNHVRFHSWCPTKAAFRAADKLGVYFEVEMPLWGADCERKDDWEKRFDFFRREIKAILKEYGNHPSFILYCNGNEISGDFDFV
;
A
#
# COMPACT_ATOMS: atom_id res chain seq x y z
N MET A 1 -68.91 -42.53 -15.83
CA MET A 1 -67.61 -43.14 -15.50
C MET A 1 -66.50 -42.19 -16.01
N ILE A 2 -65.94 -41.44 -15.14
CA ILE A 2 -64.87 -40.44 -15.44
C ILE A 2 -63.60 -40.95 -14.75
N PRO A 3 -62.48 -41.15 -15.44
CA PRO A 3 -61.26 -41.64 -14.78
C PRO A 3 -60.50 -40.46 -14.13
N PHE A 4 -60.09 -40.68 -12.89
CA PHE A 4 -59.20 -39.82 -12.08
C PHE A 4 -57.79 -39.73 -12.68
N LEU A 5 -57.35 -38.50 -13.03
CA LEU A 5 -55.92 -38.22 -13.28
C LEU A 5 -55.21 -37.99 -11.95
N LYS A 6 -54.26 -38.87 -11.61
CA LYS A 6 -53.30 -38.66 -10.53
C LYS A 6 -52.30 -37.58 -10.97
N ARG A 7 -52.30 -36.41 -10.32
CA ARG A 7 -51.21 -35.44 -10.38
C ARG A 7 -50.15 -35.82 -9.39
N SER A 8 -48.98 -36.25 -9.88
CA SER A 8 -47.77 -36.39 -9.07
C SER A 8 -47.20 -34.99 -8.77
N LEU A 9 -47.18 -34.66 -7.49
CA LEU A 9 -46.53 -33.44 -6.97
C LEU A 9 -45.03 -33.70 -6.84
N LEU A 10 -44.21 -33.13 -7.73
CA LEU A 10 -42.76 -33.14 -7.62
C LEU A 10 -42.37 -32.08 -6.59
N VAL A 11 -42.05 -32.51 -5.36
CA VAL A 11 -41.47 -31.61 -4.35
C VAL A 11 -39.98 -31.47 -4.66
N VAL A 12 -39.60 -30.37 -5.25
CA VAL A 12 -38.21 -29.97 -5.37
C VAL A 12 -37.79 -29.42 -3.99
N PHE A 13 -37.04 -30.22 -3.25
CA PHE A 13 -36.34 -29.74 -2.06
C PHE A 13 -35.20 -28.85 -2.53
N GLY A 14 -35.43 -27.54 -2.57
CA GLY A 14 -34.39 -26.54 -2.61
C GLY A 14 -33.63 -26.56 -1.29
N MET A 15 -32.46 -27.18 -1.26
CA MET A 15 -31.49 -26.94 -0.19
C MET A 15 -31.05 -25.44 -0.33
N ALA A 16 -31.68 -24.59 0.43
CA ALA A 16 -31.12 -23.29 0.74
C ALA A 16 -29.89 -23.55 1.63
N MET A 17 -28.71 -23.63 1.02
CA MET A 17 -27.47 -23.47 1.77
C MET A 17 -27.45 -22.04 2.27
N SER A 18 -27.74 -21.86 3.55
CA SER A 18 -27.45 -20.62 4.26
C SER A 18 -25.93 -20.48 4.37
N PHE A 19 -25.32 -19.81 3.41
CA PHE A 19 -23.94 -19.34 3.55
C PHE A 19 -23.93 -18.16 4.50
N ASN A 20 -23.79 -18.44 5.78
CA ASN A 20 -23.39 -17.47 6.78
C ASN A 20 -21.92 -17.73 7.10
N ALA A 21 -21.06 -16.89 6.56
CA ALA A 21 -19.82 -16.38 7.16
C ALA A 21 -19.11 -15.59 6.04
N SER A 22 -19.11 -14.31 6.17
CA SER A 22 -18.29 -13.38 5.41
C SER A 22 -16.83 -13.84 5.45
N ALA A 23 -16.25 -14.15 4.29
CA ALA A 23 -14.83 -14.39 4.13
C ALA A 23 -14.12 -13.02 4.10
N GLN A 24 -14.21 -12.31 5.19
CA GLN A 24 -13.63 -10.99 5.33
C GLN A 24 -12.18 -11.13 5.76
N THR A 25 -11.27 -10.42 5.09
CA THR A 25 -9.98 -10.05 5.68
C THR A 25 -10.24 -9.52 7.07
N GLU A 26 -9.69 -10.18 8.09
CA GLU A 26 -9.88 -9.74 9.47
C GLU A 26 -8.83 -8.71 9.81
N GLU A 27 -9.25 -7.57 10.30
CA GLU A 27 -8.37 -6.45 10.64
C GLU A 27 -8.50 -6.07 12.11
N MET A 28 -7.39 -5.67 12.71
CA MET A 28 -7.33 -5.10 14.04
C MET A 28 -6.59 -3.78 13.99
N ASP A 29 -7.28 -2.69 14.28
CA ASP A 29 -6.69 -1.36 14.39
C ASP A 29 -5.68 -1.28 15.53
N LEU A 30 -4.52 -0.73 15.24
CA LEU A 30 -3.45 -0.50 16.20
C LEU A 30 -3.18 0.99 16.42
N SER A 31 -4.03 1.90 15.96
CA SER A 31 -3.95 3.32 16.28
C SER A 31 -4.14 3.58 17.78
N GLY A 32 -3.71 4.74 18.26
CA GLY A 32 -3.79 5.15 19.67
C GLY A 32 -2.44 5.15 20.39
N THR A 33 -2.44 4.97 21.69
CA THR A 33 -1.27 5.14 22.54
C THR A 33 -0.27 4.00 22.41
N TRP A 34 0.99 4.33 22.11
CA TRP A 34 2.14 3.43 22.11
C TRP A 34 3.17 3.84 23.16
N GLY A 35 3.92 2.87 23.70
CA GLY A 35 5.17 3.12 24.39
C GLY A 35 6.19 3.69 23.42
N PHE A 36 7.04 4.60 23.86
CA PHE A 36 7.98 5.30 22.99
C PHE A 36 9.35 5.48 23.61
N GLN A 37 10.39 5.49 22.78
CA GLN A 37 11.74 5.89 23.14
C GLN A 37 12.52 6.37 21.92
N ALA A 38 13.01 7.60 21.95
CA ALA A 38 14.01 8.07 20.99
C ALA A 38 15.40 7.53 21.35
N ASP A 39 16.11 6.99 20.39
CA ASP A 39 17.44 6.40 20.60
C ASP A 39 18.54 7.36 20.12
N PHE A 40 18.77 8.43 20.86
CA PHE A 40 19.76 9.46 20.54
C PHE A 40 21.21 8.95 20.42
N MET A 41 21.51 7.82 21.03
CA MET A 41 22.86 7.25 21.09
C MET A 41 23.07 6.05 20.18
N ASP A 42 22.01 5.60 19.48
CA ASP A 42 21.99 4.40 18.64
C ASP A 42 22.48 3.13 19.40
N PHE A 43 21.90 2.93 20.58
CA PHE A 43 22.26 1.80 21.44
C PHE A 43 21.77 0.44 20.98
N ARG A 44 20.94 0.37 19.96
CA ARG A 44 20.29 -0.87 19.49
C ARG A 44 21.24 -2.06 19.28
N THR A 45 22.55 -1.80 19.10
CA THR A 45 23.54 -2.84 18.85
C THR A 45 24.75 -2.79 19.78
N LYS A 46 24.85 -1.76 20.65
CA LYS A 46 26.13 -1.48 21.38
C LYS A 46 26.13 -1.89 22.83
N VAL A 47 24.96 -1.95 23.49
CA VAL A 47 24.89 -2.29 24.92
C VAL A 47 23.69 -3.19 25.16
N ALA A 48 23.94 -4.47 25.47
CA ALA A 48 22.89 -5.47 25.69
C ALA A 48 21.88 -5.08 26.79
N SER A 49 22.31 -4.32 27.82
CA SER A 49 21.45 -3.85 28.90
C SER A 49 20.53 -2.70 28.55
N LEU A 50 20.75 -2.04 27.40
CA LEU A 50 19.95 -0.92 26.88
C LEU A 50 19.29 -1.26 25.55
N ASP A 51 19.16 -2.54 25.26
CA ASP A 51 18.58 -3.01 24.01
C ASP A 51 17.05 -2.90 24.07
N TYR A 52 16.51 -1.86 23.47
CA TYR A 52 15.08 -1.58 23.41
C TYR A 52 14.26 -2.65 22.67
N ARG A 53 14.91 -3.58 21.96
CA ARG A 53 14.22 -4.67 21.27
C ARG A 53 13.50 -5.62 22.22
N TYR A 54 14.01 -5.79 23.46
CA TYR A 54 13.62 -6.91 24.30
C TYR A 54 13.34 -6.59 25.76
N LEU A 55 14.01 -5.58 26.33
CA LEU A 55 14.23 -5.59 27.75
C LEU A 55 13.22 -4.83 28.60
N HIS A 56 12.56 -3.84 28.04
CA HIS A 56 11.78 -2.95 28.89
C HIS A 56 10.52 -2.51 28.22
N ARG A 57 9.46 -2.35 29.01
CA ARG A 57 8.33 -1.56 28.57
C ARG A 57 8.79 -0.11 28.46
N LEU A 58 8.68 0.43 27.26
CA LEU A 58 9.01 1.83 27.00
C LEU A 58 8.09 2.74 27.80
N GLN A 59 8.68 3.69 28.56
CA GLN A 59 7.94 4.47 29.55
C GLN A 59 7.26 5.68 28.94
N ASP A 60 7.91 6.34 27.98
CA ASP A 60 7.33 7.47 27.29
C ASP A 60 6.15 7.02 26.44
N LYS A 61 5.28 7.94 26.10
CA LYS A 61 4.05 7.67 25.34
C LYS A 61 3.96 8.58 24.14
N ILE A 62 3.42 8.03 23.05
CA ILE A 62 3.12 8.73 21.82
C ILE A 62 1.82 8.21 21.25
N GLU A 63 1.01 9.07 20.64
CA GLU A 63 -0.15 8.65 19.88
C GLU A 63 0.25 8.38 18.42
N LEU A 64 -0.17 7.25 17.87
CA LEU A 64 -0.02 6.89 16.47
C LEU A 64 -1.41 6.71 15.84
N PRO A 65 -1.59 7.11 14.57
CA PRO A 65 -0.60 7.71 13.65
C PRO A 65 -0.13 9.08 14.10
N GLY A 66 1.17 9.37 13.89
CA GLY A 66 1.79 10.62 14.29
C GLY A 66 3.30 10.62 14.07
N ILE A 67 3.93 11.75 14.32
CA ILE A 67 5.37 11.97 14.17
C ILE A 67 6.02 12.48 15.45
N THR A 68 7.33 12.31 15.57
CA THR A 68 8.12 12.73 16.72
C THR A 68 8.07 14.25 16.97
N ASP A 69 7.94 15.07 15.92
CA ASP A 69 7.87 16.53 16.04
C ASP A 69 6.65 17.02 16.83
N ASP A 70 5.51 16.34 16.72
CA ASP A 70 4.27 16.67 17.43
C ASP A 70 4.42 16.47 18.96
N TYR A 71 5.37 15.65 19.37
CA TYR A 71 5.68 15.32 20.77
C TYR A 71 6.95 16.03 21.27
N GLN A 72 7.47 16.98 20.51
CA GLN A 72 8.65 17.76 20.89
C GLN A 72 9.90 16.90 21.11
N ILE A 73 10.03 15.82 20.38
CA ILE A 73 11.17 14.91 20.46
C ILE A 73 12.32 15.46 19.62
N GLY A 74 13.50 15.56 20.22
CA GLY A 74 14.71 16.08 19.58
C GLY A 74 15.12 17.46 20.04
N CYS A 75 16.00 18.08 19.29
CA CYS A 75 16.47 19.43 19.58
C CYS A 75 15.51 20.47 19.00
N LYS A 76 15.05 21.39 19.84
CA LYS A 76 14.24 22.51 19.35
C LYS A 76 15.09 23.37 18.41
N CYS A 77 14.59 23.63 17.20
CA CYS A 77 15.28 24.48 16.25
C CYS A 77 15.29 25.92 16.76
N PRO A 78 16.49 26.54 16.98
CA PRO A 78 16.57 27.84 17.61
C PRO A 78 16.30 29.02 16.66
N TYR A 79 16.26 28.78 15.36
CA TYR A 79 16.12 29.82 14.32
C TYR A 79 15.15 29.34 13.22
N ARG A 80 14.70 30.29 12.40
CA ARG A 80 13.91 29.99 11.21
C ARG A 80 14.84 29.99 9.99
N HIS A 81 14.73 28.92 9.20
CA HIS A 81 15.29 28.87 7.87
C HIS A 81 14.46 29.74 6.93
N ILE A 82 15.13 30.44 6.02
CA ILE A 82 14.47 31.30 5.01
C ILE A 82 14.41 30.63 3.65
N ASP A 83 15.16 29.56 3.45
CA ASP A 83 15.37 28.81 2.21
C ASP A 83 14.66 27.45 2.21
N ARG A 84 14.05 27.06 3.33
CA ARG A 84 13.41 25.75 3.50
C ARG A 84 12.40 25.75 4.64
N LEU A 85 11.64 24.66 4.77
CA LEU A 85 10.81 24.45 5.94
C LEU A 85 11.68 24.37 7.20
N THR A 86 11.27 25.10 8.24
CA THR A 86 11.91 25.01 9.54
C THR A 86 11.23 23.94 10.36
N ARG A 87 11.93 22.85 10.64
CA ARG A 87 11.49 21.81 11.55
C ARG A 87 11.39 22.36 12.98
N LYS A 88 10.32 22.03 13.69
CA LYS A 88 10.13 22.51 15.08
C LYS A 88 11.11 21.85 16.04
N TYR A 89 11.25 20.53 15.92
CA TYR A 89 12.13 19.69 16.71
C TYR A 89 12.88 18.74 15.78
N GLU A 90 14.20 18.75 15.84
CA GLU A 90 15.04 17.93 14.95
C GLU A 90 15.43 16.63 15.65
N TYR A 91 14.92 15.54 15.15
CA TYR A 91 15.32 14.20 15.53
C TYR A 91 15.64 13.37 14.28
N MET A 92 16.87 12.87 14.19
CA MET A 92 17.30 11.97 13.15
C MET A 92 17.97 10.75 13.79
N GLY A 93 17.37 9.59 13.63
CA GLY A 93 17.83 8.36 14.26
C GLY A 93 16.74 7.33 14.48
N PRO A 94 17.08 6.20 15.12
CA PRO A 94 16.13 5.16 15.47
C PRO A 94 15.16 5.65 16.54
N ALA A 95 13.86 5.53 16.29
CA ALA A 95 12.80 5.74 17.27
C ALA A 95 12.07 4.42 17.51
N TRP A 96 11.84 4.08 18.76
CA TRP A 96 11.27 2.82 19.20
C TRP A 96 9.84 3.03 19.66
N TYR A 97 8.95 2.22 19.07
CA TYR A 97 7.51 2.21 19.35
C TYR A 97 7.13 0.84 19.87
N GLN A 98 6.32 0.77 20.93
CA GLN A 98 6.02 -0.50 21.57
C GLN A 98 4.57 -0.60 22.00
N ARG A 99 3.93 -1.73 21.72
CA ARG A 99 2.55 -2.01 22.10
C ARG A 99 2.35 -3.49 22.41
N GLU A 100 1.53 -3.77 23.42
CA GLU A 100 1.01 -5.12 23.61
C GLU A 100 -0.11 -5.39 22.59
N ILE A 101 -0.04 -6.53 21.93
CA ILE A 101 -1.03 -7.00 20.98
C ILE A 101 -1.59 -8.35 21.45
N ASP A 102 -2.89 -8.53 21.31
CA ASP A 102 -3.60 -9.77 21.64
C ASP A 102 -4.05 -10.42 20.33
N ILE A 103 -3.46 -11.55 19.97
CA ILE A 103 -3.77 -12.22 18.72
C ILE A 103 -5.03 -13.08 18.90
N PRO A 104 -6.13 -12.82 18.19
CA PRO A 104 -7.36 -13.57 18.30
C PRO A 104 -7.15 -15.07 18.10
N LYS A 105 -7.83 -15.91 18.87
CA LYS A 105 -7.76 -17.38 18.74
C LYS A 105 -8.26 -17.85 17.39
N GLU A 106 -9.21 -17.13 16.83
CA GLU A 106 -9.86 -17.35 15.54
C GLU A 106 -8.88 -17.24 14.37
N TRP A 107 -7.76 -16.56 14.57
CA TRP A 107 -6.70 -16.41 13.57
C TRP A 107 -5.79 -17.62 13.46
N LYS A 108 -6.11 -18.71 14.15
CA LYS A 108 -5.35 -19.96 14.04
C LYS A 108 -5.37 -20.49 12.61
N GLY A 109 -4.17 -20.68 12.06
CA GLY A 109 -3.97 -21.17 10.67
C GLY A 109 -3.97 -20.07 9.61
N LYS A 110 -4.24 -18.82 9.97
CA LYS A 110 -4.17 -17.67 9.06
C LYS A 110 -2.74 -17.16 8.89
N GLN A 111 -2.51 -16.42 7.81
CA GLN A 111 -1.34 -15.56 7.63
C GLN A 111 -1.62 -14.22 8.32
N ILE A 112 -0.66 -13.72 9.08
CA ILE A 112 -0.84 -12.50 9.91
C ILE A 112 0.22 -11.48 9.51
N PHE A 113 -0.26 -10.31 9.12
CA PHE A 113 0.57 -9.19 8.68
C PHE A 113 0.42 -8.00 9.60
N LEU A 114 1.51 -7.28 9.82
CA LEU A 114 1.49 -5.94 10.41
C LEU A 114 1.64 -4.93 9.28
N TYR A 115 0.65 -4.06 9.15
CA TYR A 115 0.56 -3.07 8.09
C TYR A 115 0.76 -1.66 8.64
N PHE A 116 1.66 -0.89 7.99
CA PHE A 116 1.84 0.55 8.17
C PHE A 116 1.64 1.24 6.83
N GLU A 117 0.73 2.20 6.75
CA GLU A 117 0.44 2.88 5.49
C GLU A 117 1.62 3.71 4.99
N ARG A 118 2.26 4.48 5.89
CA ARG A 118 3.43 5.28 5.54
C ARG A 118 4.40 5.36 6.72
N THR A 119 5.64 5.00 6.47
CA THR A 119 6.76 5.06 7.43
C THR A 119 7.96 5.72 6.77
N HIS A 120 8.78 6.43 7.52
CA HIS A 120 9.95 7.08 6.98
C HIS A 120 11.18 6.82 7.88
N TRP A 121 12.13 6.04 7.48
CA TRP A 121 12.36 5.29 6.22
C TRP A 121 12.34 3.78 6.46
N LEU A 122 13.33 3.27 7.24
CA LEU A 122 13.46 1.86 7.59
C LEU A 122 12.58 1.52 8.79
N SER A 123 11.71 0.54 8.64
CA SER A 123 11.02 -0.07 9.78
C SER A 123 11.53 -1.48 10.07
N SER A 124 11.79 -1.78 11.33
CA SER A 124 12.20 -3.10 11.82
C SER A 124 11.25 -3.55 12.91
N VAL A 125 10.68 -4.73 12.76
CA VAL A 125 9.66 -5.29 13.65
C VAL A 125 10.28 -6.39 14.51
N TYR A 126 10.05 -6.33 15.82
CA TYR A 126 10.47 -7.32 16.82
C TYR A 126 9.25 -7.77 17.60
N ILE A 127 9.16 -9.07 17.86
CA ILE A 127 8.04 -9.64 18.60
C ILE A 127 8.59 -10.58 19.67
N CYS A 128 8.15 -10.36 20.88
CA CYS A 128 8.44 -11.26 22.00
C CYS A 128 7.14 -11.60 22.75
N LYS A 129 7.21 -12.56 23.66
CA LYS A 129 6.08 -12.84 24.55
C LYS A 129 5.85 -11.65 25.47
N ALA A 130 4.60 -11.41 25.84
CA ALA A 130 4.22 -10.27 26.67
C ALA A 130 4.82 -10.32 28.09
N ASP A 131 5.21 -11.51 28.56
CA ASP A 131 5.90 -11.73 29.83
C ASP A 131 7.43 -11.50 29.77
N LEU A 132 7.94 -11.11 28.61
CA LEU A 132 9.36 -10.84 28.34
C LEU A 132 10.29 -12.05 28.58
N THR A 133 9.77 -13.26 28.56
CA THR A 133 10.56 -14.49 28.82
C THR A 133 11.44 -14.93 27.66
N TYR A 134 11.22 -14.35 26.47
CA TYR A 134 12.00 -14.67 25.27
C TYR A 134 12.72 -13.44 24.71
N PHE A 135 14.01 -13.56 24.60
CA PHE A 135 14.92 -12.54 24.07
C PHE A 135 15.53 -13.03 22.75
N GLY A 136 14.80 -12.90 21.66
CA GLY A 136 15.26 -13.34 20.33
C GLY A 136 16.04 -12.25 19.58
N GLY A 137 17.09 -12.63 18.86
CA GLY A 137 18.14 -11.74 18.34
C GLY A 137 17.78 -10.87 17.13
N GLU A 138 17.01 -11.35 16.17
CA GLU A 138 16.84 -10.71 14.86
C GLU A 138 15.44 -10.09 14.71
N ALA A 139 15.33 -9.13 13.81
CA ALA A 139 14.03 -8.57 13.44
C ALA A 139 13.16 -9.66 12.79
N ALA A 140 11.91 -9.75 13.21
CA ALA A 140 10.91 -10.60 12.58
C ALA A 140 10.71 -10.23 11.11
N SER A 141 10.77 -8.91 10.81
CA SER A 141 10.67 -8.37 9.45
C SER A 141 11.28 -6.97 9.38
N GLN A 142 11.83 -6.61 8.22
CA GLN A 142 12.31 -5.26 7.92
C GLN A 142 11.77 -4.80 6.56
N LYS A 143 11.46 -3.51 6.46
CA LYS A 143 11.04 -2.83 5.22
C LYS A 143 11.69 -1.46 5.15
N ASP A 144 12.12 -1.09 3.96
CA ASP A 144 12.86 0.15 3.67
C ASP A 144 12.27 0.94 2.50
N TYR A 145 11.03 0.67 2.14
CA TYR A 145 10.31 1.47 1.15
C TYR A 145 10.03 2.88 1.68
N ILE A 146 10.02 3.86 0.77
CA ILE A 146 9.71 5.25 1.11
C ILE A 146 8.36 5.73 0.56
N SER A 147 7.87 5.06 -0.49
CA SER A 147 6.70 5.52 -1.25
C SER A 147 5.45 4.67 -1.03
N VAL A 148 5.59 3.46 -0.53
CA VAL A 148 4.50 2.48 -0.42
C VAL A 148 4.34 1.96 1.01
N PRO A 149 3.20 1.35 1.34
CA PRO A 149 2.99 0.75 2.66
C PRO A 149 4.01 -0.32 3.01
N HIS A 150 4.31 -0.43 4.31
CA HIS A 150 5.11 -1.51 4.87
C HIS A 150 4.20 -2.63 5.36
N ASN A 151 4.19 -3.74 4.64
CA ASN A 151 3.45 -4.94 5.02
C ASN A 151 4.42 -6.01 5.53
N HIS A 152 4.46 -6.22 6.86
CA HIS A 152 5.36 -7.14 7.54
C HIS A 152 4.67 -8.48 7.80
N ASP A 153 5.14 -9.56 7.20
CA ASP A 153 4.69 -10.91 7.58
C ASP A 153 5.24 -11.26 8.97
N ILE A 154 4.35 -11.40 9.93
CA ILE A 154 4.67 -11.78 11.31
C ILE A 154 4.11 -13.16 11.69
N THR A 155 3.56 -13.90 10.76
CA THR A 155 2.85 -15.17 10.97
C THR A 155 3.64 -16.14 11.86
N LYS A 156 4.92 -16.30 11.61
CA LYS A 156 5.79 -17.25 12.34
C LYS A 156 6.23 -16.75 13.72
N HIS A 157 5.96 -15.49 14.03
CA HIS A 157 6.44 -14.82 15.24
C HIS A 157 5.34 -14.60 16.28
N VAL A 158 4.08 -14.80 15.90
CA VAL A 158 2.93 -14.67 16.80
C VAL A 158 2.18 -15.99 16.94
N LYS A 159 1.44 -16.14 18.04
CA LYS A 159 0.64 -17.32 18.29
C LYS A 159 -0.79 -16.91 18.61
N PRO A 160 -1.77 -17.35 17.80
CA PRO A 160 -3.18 -17.06 18.06
C PRO A 160 -3.64 -17.50 19.46
N GLY A 161 -4.34 -16.61 20.14
CA GLY A 161 -4.79 -16.77 21.51
C GLY A 161 -3.77 -16.38 22.57
N GLU A 162 -2.62 -15.83 22.19
CA GLU A 162 -1.59 -15.34 23.10
C GLU A 162 -1.36 -13.83 22.93
N LYS A 163 -0.87 -13.21 24.01
CA LYS A 163 -0.44 -11.82 24.02
C LYS A 163 1.03 -11.72 23.67
N HIS A 164 1.36 -10.75 22.85
CA HIS A 164 2.72 -10.47 22.41
C HIS A 164 3.07 -9.01 22.67
N LEU A 165 4.34 -8.75 22.89
CA LEU A 165 4.89 -7.40 22.91
C LEU A 165 5.47 -7.11 21.52
N LEU A 166 4.80 -6.23 20.79
CA LEU A 166 5.25 -5.72 19.49
C LEU A 166 6.14 -4.51 19.72
N THR A 167 7.37 -4.57 19.23
CA THR A 167 8.32 -3.45 19.24
C THR A 167 8.70 -3.13 17.81
N VAL A 168 8.59 -1.87 17.43
CA VAL A 168 8.91 -1.37 16.09
C VAL A 168 9.99 -0.30 16.22
N CYS A 169 11.06 -0.44 15.47
CA CYS A 169 12.06 0.61 15.29
C CYS A 169 11.84 1.29 13.95
N VAL A 170 11.62 2.59 13.93
CA VAL A 170 11.62 3.41 12.73
C VAL A 170 12.87 4.27 12.72
N ASP A 171 13.66 4.17 11.64
CA ASP A 171 14.90 4.92 11.47
C ASP A 171 14.80 5.83 10.25
N ASN A 172 14.76 7.14 10.47
CA ASN A 172 14.60 8.15 9.42
C ASN A 172 15.95 8.66 8.85
N ARG A 173 17.07 8.03 9.21
CA ARG A 173 18.35 8.33 8.57
C ARG A 173 18.35 7.81 7.13
N PHE A 174 19.16 8.42 6.29
CA PHE A 174 19.37 7.94 4.92
C PHE A 174 19.89 6.50 4.94
N GLN A 175 19.13 5.61 4.30
CA GLN A 175 19.48 4.19 4.23
C GLN A 175 20.43 3.91 3.07
N TYR A 176 20.47 4.81 2.09
CA TYR A 176 21.31 4.73 0.87
C TYR A 176 21.94 6.08 0.59
N GLN A 177 23.05 6.08 -0.15
CA GLN A 177 23.75 7.28 -0.62
C GLN A 177 22.97 7.93 -1.78
N THR A 178 21.80 8.49 -1.48
CA THR A 178 20.95 9.20 -2.44
C THR A 178 21.18 10.70 -2.38
N HIS A 179 20.76 11.40 -3.46
CA HIS A 179 20.95 12.83 -3.55
C HIS A 179 20.16 13.57 -2.46
N LYS A 180 20.83 14.47 -1.75
CA LYS A 180 20.28 15.18 -0.58
C LYS A 180 19.06 16.08 -0.87
N TRP A 181 18.80 16.40 -2.13
CA TRP A 181 17.65 17.23 -2.53
C TRP A 181 16.45 16.44 -3.04
N ASN A 182 16.56 15.14 -3.06
CA ASN A 182 15.45 14.24 -3.39
C ASN A 182 14.25 14.51 -2.46
N HIS A 183 13.11 14.93 -3.03
CA HIS A 183 11.96 15.38 -2.25
C HIS A 183 11.28 14.32 -1.41
N ALA A 184 11.50 13.05 -1.71
CA ALA A 184 10.98 11.96 -0.90
C ALA A 184 11.53 11.96 0.55
N HIS A 185 12.74 12.49 0.77
CA HIS A 185 13.42 12.43 2.06
C HIS A 185 14.24 13.68 2.41
N THR A 186 14.13 14.77 1.64
CA THR A 186 14.90 15.99 1.91
C THR A 186 14.31 16.81 3.07
N GLU A 187 15.18 17.51 3.79
CA GLU A 187 14.78 18.49 4.79
C GLU A 187 14.43 19.87 4.18
N PHE A 188 14.64 20.06 2.88
CA PHE A 188 14.44 21.35 2.23
C PHE A 188 12.97 21.65 1.92
N THR A 189 12.13 20.63 1.73
CA THR A 189 10.73 20.79 1.33
C THR A 189 9.76 20.16 2.31
N GLN A 190 9.83 18.86 2.56
CA GLN A 190 9.21 18.26 3.73
C GLN A 190 10.26 18.10 4.82
N ILE A 191 9.86 17.95 6.06
CA ILE A 191 10.80 17.60 7.12
C ILE A 191 11.21 16.13 6.99
N ASN A 192 12.40 15.79 7.47
CA ASN A 192 12.81 14.39 7.62
C ASN A 192 12.17 13.83 8.91
N TRP A 193 10.85 13.60 8.85
CA TRP A 193 10.05 13.18 9.99
C TRP A 193 10.38 11.74 10.42
N ASN A 194 10.08 11.40 11.66
CA ASN A 194 10.09 10.03 12.16
C ASN A 194 8.71 9.71 12.74
N GLY A 195 8.16 8.56 12.38
CA GLY A 195 6.85 8.16 12.85
C GLY A 195 6.17 7.15 11.93
N ILE A 196 4.88 6.97 12.17
CA ILE A 196 4.00 6.12 11.36
C ILE A 196 2.74 6.92 11.07
N LEU A 197 2.40 7.07 9.80
CA LEU A 197 1.26 7.86 9.34
C LEU A 197 0.23 6.96 8.64
N GLY A 198 -1.04 7.40 8.66
CA GLY A 198 -2.15 6.66 8.08
C GLY A 198 -2.51 5.41 8.88
N ASP A 199 -2.98 4.38 8.20
CA ASP A 199 -3.44 3.15 8.83
C ASP A 199 -2.30 2.36 9.50
N ILE A 200 -2.57 1.89 10.71
CA ILE A 200 -1.71 0.98 11.48
C ILE A 200 -2.57 -0.18 11.93
N LYS A 201 -2.36 -1.38 11.39
CA LYS A 201 -3.24 -2.51 11.69
C LYS A 201 -2.57 -3.87 11.58
N LEU A 202 -3.12 -4.85 12.28
CA LEU A 202 -2.92 -6.26 11.96
C LEU A 202 -3.95 -6.69 10.94
N VAL A 203 -3.51 -7.53 10.00
CA VAL A 203 -4.35 -8.09 8.95
C VAL A 203 -4.18 -9.61 8.98
N ALA A 204 -5.28 -10.35 9.09
CA ALA A 204 -5.27 -11.81 9.04
C ALA A 204 -6.06 -12.30 7.82
N VAL A 205 -5.42 -13.16 7.03
CA VAL A 205 -6.01 -13.77 5.84
C VAL A 205 -5.83 -15.28 5.88
N ASP A 206 -6.69 -16.01 5.18
CA ASP A 206 -6.54 -17.45 5.02
C ASP A 206 -5.18 -17.80 4.37
N PRO A 207 -4.66 -19.03 4.53
CA PRO A 207 -3.39 -19.43 3.94
C PRO A 207 -3.40 -19.49 2.40
N VAL A 208 -4.58 -19.34 1.79
CA VAL A 208 -4.75 -19.13 0.35
C VAL A 208 -5.45 -17.81 0.13
N TYR A 209 -4.73 -16.85 -0.47
CA TYR A 209 -5.24 -15.47 -0.63
C TYR A 209 -4.71 -14.82 -1.90
N VAL A 210 -5.40 -13.79 -2.38
CA VAL A 210 -4.96 -12.92 -3.48
C VAL A 210 -3.95 -11.90 -2.94
N ASP A 211 -2.68 -12.06 -3.29
CA ASP A 211 -1.59 -11.14 -2.89
C ASP A 211 -1.57 -9.88 -3.76
N ASP A 212 -1.83 -10.05 -5.06
CA ASP A 212 -1.83 -8.95 -6.02
C ASP A 212 -2.95 -9.12 -7.04
N MET A 213 -3.57 -8.01 -7.44
CA MET A 213 -4.57 -7.96 -8.50
C MET A 213 -4.40 -6.68 -9.31
N GLN A 214 -4.01 -6.83 -10.56
CA GLN A 214 -3.80 -5.75 -11.52
C GLN A 214 -4.86 -5.82 -12.62
N VAL A 215 -5.44 -4.67 -12.96
CA VAL A 215 -6.51 -4.54 -13.95
C VAL A 215 -6.01 -3.69 -15.10
N TYR A 216 -5.97 -4.26 -16.29
CA TYR A 216 -5.50 -3.60 -17.52
C TYR A 216 -6.69 -3.37 -18.46
N PRO A 217 -7.20 -2.13 -18.57
CA PRO A 217 -8.28 -1.79 -19.48
C PRO A 217 -7.85 -1.90 -20.94
N ASP A 218 -8.74 -2.47 -21.77
CA ASP A 218 -8.71 -2.42 -23.22
C ASP A 218 -9.96 -1.66 -23.67
N VAL A 219 -9.77 -0.40 -23.99
CA VAL A 219 -10.84 0.53 -24.33
C VAL A 219 -11.49 0.17 -25.67
N THR A 220 -10.69 -0.31 -26.61
CA THR A 220 -11.16 -0.66 -27.96
C THR A 220 -12.11 -1.86 -27.94
N ASN A 221 -11.74 -2.91 -27.20
CA ASN A 221 -12.53 -4.14 -27.11
C ASN A 221 -13.52 -4.12 -25.93
N LYS A 222 -13.55 -3.04 -25.15
CA LYS A 222 -14.41 -2.88 -23.97
C LYS A 222 -14.29 -4.06 -23.00
N GLN A 223 -13.08 -4.38 -22.62
CA GLN A 223 -12.73 -5.49 -21.74
C GLN A 223 -11.62 -5.07 -20.78
N VAL A 224 -11.37 -5.88 -19.77
CA VAL A 224 -10.19 -5.78 -18.91
C VAL A 224 -9.44 -7.09 -18.89
N THR A 225 -8.12 -7.02 -18.88
CA THR A 225 -7.26 -8.15 -18.52
C THR A 225 -6.98 -8.05 -17.03
N VAL A 226 -7.38 -9.04 -16.26
CA VAL A 226 -7.08 -9.14 -14.84
C VAL A 226 -5.92 -10.11 -14.66
N LYS A 227 -4.83 -9.61 -14.06
CA LYS A 227 -3.68 -10.44 -13.65
C LYS A 227 -3.65 -10.51 -12.13
N MET A 228 -3.57 -11.72 -11.60
CA MET A 228 -3.53 -11.95 -10.16
C MET A 228 -2.37 -12.86 -9.78
N LYS A 229 -1.88 -12.64 -8.56
CA LYS A 229 -1.01 -13.58 -7.84
C LYS A 229 -1.74 -14.10 -6.62
N ILE A 230 -1.89 -15.41 -6.56
CA ILE A 230 -2.52 -16.12 -5.44
C ILE A 230 -1.41 -16.80 -4.66
N LYS A 231 -1.32 -16.51 -3.37
CA LYS A 231 -0.42 -17.22 -2.45
C LYS A 231 -1.11 -18.46 -1.91
N ASN A 232 -0.37 -19.58 -1.89
CA ASN A 232 -0.83 -20.87 -1.36
C ASN A 232 0.20 -21.40 -0.35
N HIS A 233 -0.01 -21.11 0.92
CA HIS A 233 0.86 -21.58 2.01
C HIS A 233 0.50 -22.97 2.53
N THR A 234 -0.53 -23.62 1.97
CA THR A 234 -0.98 -24.97 2.40
C THR A 234 -0.04 -26.08 1.98
N LYS A 235 0.81 -25.86 0.95
CA LYS A 235 1.67 -26.85 0.30
C LYS A 235 0.90 -28.01 -0.37
N LYS A 236 -0.42 -27.83 -0.57
CA LYS A 236 -1.31 -28.81 -1.19
C LYS A 236 -1.86 -28.27 -2.49
N VAL A 237 -2.40 -29.18 -3.32
CA VAL A 237 -3.19 -28.78 -4.48
C VAL A 237 -4.47 -28.13 -3.99
N ILE A 238 -4.74 -26.92 -4.45
CA ILE A 238 -6.01 -26.23 -4.24
C ILE A 238 -6.82 -26.23 -5.54
N GLY A 239 -8.13 -26.21 -5.42
CA GLY A 239 -9.05 -26.03 -6.54
C GLY A 239 -10.28 -25.25 -6.11
N GLY A 240 -10.83 -24.46 -7.03
CA GLY A 240 -11.99 -23.61 -6.74
C GLY A 240 -12.26 -22.60 -7.84
N GLN A 241 -12.69 -21.42 -7.44
CA GLN A 241 -13.02 -20.34 -8.38
C GLN A 241 -12.66 -18.97 -7.83
N ALA A 242 -12.36 -18.03 -8.75
CA ALA A 242 -12.34 -16.62 -8.51
C ALA A 242 -13.62 -16.00 -9.09
N VAL A 243 -14.44 -15.39 -8.27
CA VAL A 243 -15.67 -14.71 -8.67
C VAL A 243 -15.40 -13.21 -8.69
N PHE A 244 -15.43 -12.62 -9.88
CA PHE A 244 -15.26 -11.18 -10.07
C PHE A 244 -16.63 -10.52 -10.12
N ASN A 245 -16.85 -9.54 -9.23
CA ASN A 245 -17.94 -8.60 -9.32
C ASN A 245 -17.36 -7.24 -9.72
N ILE A 246 -17.87 -6.67 -10.81
CA ILE A 246 -17.45 -5.36 -11.31
C ILE A 246 -18.65 -4.44 -11.23
N ALA A 247 -18.56 -3.41 -10.39
CA ALA A 247 -19.64 -2.46 -10.14
C ALA A 247 -19.18 -1.02 -10.38
N GLY A 248 -20.10 -0.19 -10.86
CA GLY A 248 -19.93 1.24 -11.06
C GLY A 248 -21.28 1.95 -11.05
N GLU A 249 -21.33 3.23 -11.35
CA GLU A 249 -22.58 3.95 -11.47
C GLU A 249 -23.44 3.36 -12.59
N ASN A 250 -24.57 2.75 -12.23
CA ASN A 250 -25.50 2.07 -13.16
C ASN A 250 -24.88 0.92 -13.99
N TYR A 251 -23.87 0.26 -13.42
CA TYR A 251 -23.19 -0.86 -14.07
C TYR A 251 -22.88 -1.97 -13.05
N GLU A 252 -23.18 -3.20 -13.42
CA GLU A 252 -22.83 -4.39 -12.65
C GLU A 252 -22.58 -5.59 -13.58
N LEU A 253 -21.53 -6.34 -13.31
CA LEU A 253 -21.17 -7.57 -13.99
C LEU A 253 -20.57 -8.59 -13.02
N THR A 254 -20.99 -9.84 -13.11
CA THR A 254 -20.38 -10.93 -12.35
C THR A 254 -19.81 -11.98 -13.30
N LYS A 255 -18.59 -12.43 -13.00
CA LYS A 255 -17.88 -13.48 -13.78
C LYS A 255 -17.14 -14.43 -12.84
N ALA A 256 -17.46 -15.72 -12.92
CA ALA A 256 -16.73 -16.78 -12.20
C ALA A 256 -15.73 -17.46 -13.14
N ILE A 257 -14.51 -17.71 -12.64
CA ILE A 257 -13.42 -18.33 -13.39
C ILE A 257 -12.74 -19.38 -12.51
N PRO A 258 -12.52 -20.61 -13.00
CA PRO A 258 -11.88 -21.66 -12.23
C PRO A 258 -10.42 -21.33 -11.92
N VAL A 259 -9.98 -21.73 -10.72
CA VAL A 259 -8.61 -21.61 -10.23
C VAL A 259 -8.14 -22.94 -9.67
N SER A 260 -6.92 -23.36 -9.98
CA SER A 260 -6.28 -24.52 -9.38
C SER A 260 -4.77 -24.41 -9.45
N GLY A 261 -4.05 -25.00 -8.48
CA GLY A 261 -2.59 -25.05 -8.46
C GLY A 261 -2.06 -25.63 -7.16
N LYS A 262 -0.76 -25.93 -7.13
CA LYS A 262 -0.04 -26.47 -5.97
C LYS A 262 1.12 -25.54 -5.55
N GLU A 263 1.53 -24.68 -6.45
CA GLU A 263 2.65 -23.77 -6.30
C GLU A 263 2.39 -22.81 -5.12
N GLU A 264 3.44 -22.33 -4.47
CA GLU A 264 3.34 -21.32 -3.41
C GLU A 264 2.84 -19.97 -3.97
N GLU A 265 3.15 -19.68 -5.23
CA GLU A 265 2.61 -18.56 -5.98
C GLU A 265 1.97 -19.08 -7.27
N ILE A 266 0.67 -18.84 -7.40
CA ILE A 266 -0.12 -19.23 -8.59
C ILE A 266 -0.42 -17.94 -9.36
N GLU A 267 0.10 -17.84 -10.57
CA GLU A 267 -0.21 -16.74 -11.47
C GLU A 267 -1.52 -17.04 -12.22
N PHE A 268 -2.36 -16.05 -12.31
CA PHE A 268 -3.66 -16.11 -12.94
C PHE A 268 -3.84 -14.94 -13.88
N GLU A 269 -4.28 -15.19 -15.09
CA GLU A 269 -4.63 -14.15 -16.04
C GLU A 269 -5.97 -14.46 -16.69
N SER A 270 -6.85 -13.47 -16.80
CA SER A 270 -8.13 -13.62 -17.49
C SER A 270 -8.60 -12.33 -18.14
N ILE A 271 -9.23 -12.49 -19.29
CA ILE A 271 -9.91 -11.41 -20.00
C ILE A 271 -11.39 -11.42 -19.63
N ILE A 272 -11.90 -10.28 -19.16
CA ILE A 272 -13.30 -10.11 -18.79
C ILE A 272 -13.93 -9.05 -19.73
N PRO A 273 -14.78 -9.46 -20.68
CA PRO A 273 -15.56 -8.53 -21.49
C PRO A 273 -16.54 -7.75 -20.62
N LEU A 274 -16.55 -6.42 -20.74
CA LEU A 274 -17.41 -5.54 -19.96
C LEU A 274 -18.67 -5.09 -20.71
N GLY A 275 -18.69 -5.26 -22.03
CA GLY A 275 -19.85 -4.89 -22.87
C GLY A 275 -19.91 -3.40 -23.20
N LYS A 276 -20.97 -3.03 -23.93
CA LYS A 276 -21.08 -1.71 -24.57
C LYS A 276 -21.36 -0.54 -23.62
N ASP A 277 -21.94 -0.82 -22.45
CA ASP A 277 -22.44 0.19 -21.51
C ASP A 277 -21.34 0.73 -20.57
N ILE A 278 -20.13 0.17 -20.65
CA ILE A 278 -18.98 0.65 -19.89
C ILE A 278 -18.58 2.06 -20.35
N ARG A 279 -18.40 2.97 -19.40
CA ARG A 279 -17.99 4.36 -19.65
C ARG A 279 -16.48 4.52 -19.44
N LEU A 280 -15.87 5.41 -20.24
CA LEU A 280 -14.46 5.71 -20.13
C LEU A 280 -14.19 6.67 -18.96
N TRP A 281 -12.95 6.61 -18.47
CA TRP A 281 -12.43 7.56 -17.50
C TRP A 281 -11.55 8.59 -18.21
N ASP A 282 -11.79 9.86 -17.99
CA ASP A 282 -10.96 10.99 -18.41
C ASP A 282 -11.13 12.19 -17.43
N GLU A 283 -10.45 13.31 -17.70
CA GLU A 283 -10.49 14.51 -16.85
C GLU A 283 -11.88 15.15 -16.73
N PHE A 284 -12.78 14.90 -17.66
CA PHE A 284 -14.14 15.46 -17.71
C PHE A 284 -15.19 14.46 -17.21
N HIS A 285 -14.92 13.17 -17.38
CA HIS A 285 -15.80 12.08 -17.05
C HIS A 285 -15.05 11.02 -16.22
N PRO A 286 -14.76 11.30 -14.95
CA PRO A 286 -13.95 10.41 -14.11
C PRO A 286 -14.77 9.20 -13.62
N ASN A 287 -15.27 8.37 -14.56
CA ASN A 287 -16.07 7.18 -14.27
C ASN A 287 -15.19 6.09 -13.66
N LEU A 288 -15.49 5.69 -12.45
CA LEU A 288 -14.77 4.68 -11.71
C LEU A 288 -15.57 3.39 -11.58
N TYR A 289 -14.87 2.29 -11.58
CA TYR A 289 -15.40 0.95 -11.36
C TYR A 289 -14.62 0.28 -10.23
N LYS A 290 -15.34 -0.49 -9.45
CA LYS A 290 -14.80 -1.33 -8.40
C LYS A 290 -14.86 -2.78 -8.89
N ILE A 291 -13.73 -3.47 -8.92
CA ILE A 291 -13.66 -4.91 -9.12
C ILE A 291 -13.34 -5.59 -7.81
N THR A 292 -14.25 -6.45 -7.37
CA THR A 292 -14.07 -7.31 -6.20
C THR A 292 -13.86 -8.73 -6.67
N CYS A 293 -12.74 -9.34 -6.29
CA CYS A 293 -12.47 -10.76 -6.49
C CYS A 293 -12.77 -11.51 -5.19
N SER A 294 -13.79 -12.35 -5.20
CA SER A 294 -14.04 -13.32 -4.14
C SER A 294 -13.41 -14.65 -4.55
N LEU A 295 -12.26 -14.97 -3.95
CA LEU A 295 -11.54 -16.22 -4.17
C LEU A 295 -12.10 -17.29 -3.22
N GLU A 296 -12.64 -18.38 -3.77
CA GLU A 296 -13.12 -19.53 -3.01
C GLU A 296 -12.37 -20.78 -3.48
N THR A 297 -11.55 -21.34 -2.60
CA THR A 297 -10.74 -22.54 -2.91
C THR A 297 -10.84 -23.57 -1.79
N LYS A 298 -10.47 -24.78 -2.10
CA LYS A 298 -10.39 -25.89 -1.14
C LYS A 298 -9.24 -26.82 -1.47
N ASP A 299 -8.72 -27.50 -0.46
CA ASP A 299 -7.93 -28.70 -0.60
C ASP A 299 -8.78 -29.93 -0.20
N ASP A 300 -8.14 -31.08 0.07
CA ASP A 300 -8.83 -32.32 0.44
C ASP A 300 -9.61 -32.23 1.77
N LYS A 301 -9.29 -31.25 2.63
CA LYS A 301 -9.80 -31.16 4.01
C LYS A 301 -10.45 -29.82 4.33
N ASP A 302 -9.86 -28.74 3.86
CA ASP A 302 -10.17 -27.39 4.31
C ASP A 302 -10.63 -26.52 3.13
N SER A 303 -11.44 -25.51 3.42
CA SER A 303 -11.88 -24.49 2.47
C SER A 303 -11.31 -23.13 2.86
N TYR A 304 -10.94 -22.35 1.87
CA TYR A 304 -10.28 -21.06 2.03
C TYR A 304 -11.02 -20.00 1.25
N ARG A 305 -11.09 -18.80 1.83
CA ARG A 305 -11.76 -17.67 1.22
C ARG A 305 -10.92 -16.41 1.38
N HIS A 306 -10.90 -15.60 0.34
CA HIS A 306 -10.28 -14.27 0.40
C HIS A 306 -11.02 -13.32 -0.53
N GLU A 307 -11.13 -12.06 -0.10
CA GLU A 307 -11.69 -11.00 -0.92
C GLU A 307 -10.62 -9.93 -1.20
N ARG A 308 -10.48 -9.54 -2.44
CA ARG A 308 -9.59 -8.47 -2.87
C ARG A 308 -10.37 -7.48 -3.73
N GLU A 309 -10.28 -6.21 -3.38
CA GLU A 309 -10.94 -5.12 -4.08
C GLU A 309 -9.92 -4.18 -4.73
N VAL A 310 -10.22 -3.72 -5.94
CA VAL A 310 -9.45 -2.72 -6.67
C VAL A 310 -10.42 -1.75 -7.34
N THR A 311 -10.13 -0.45 -7.25
CA THR A 311 -10.80 0.57 -8.05
C THR A 311 -9.99 0.83 -9.33
N PHE A 312 -10.69 0.94 -10.46
CA PHE A 312 -10.06 1.24 -11.74
C PHE A 312 -10.95 2.17 -12.60
N GLY A 313 -10.39 2.77 -13.61
CA GLY A 313 -11.10 3.51 -14.66
C GLY A 313 -10.80 2.90 -16.03
N MET A 314 -11.81 2.86 -16.89
CA MET A 314 -11.61 2.44 -18.27
C MET A 314 -10.88 3.53 -19.04
N ARG A 315 -9.56 3.45 -19.10
CA ARG A 315 -8.72 4.39 -19.82
C ARG A 315 -7.57 3.69 -20.53
N GLU A 316 -7.16 4.26 -21.64
CA GLU A 316 -5.96 3.90 -22.37
C GLU A 316 -5.07 5.14 -22.50
N VAL A 317 -3.77 4.99 -22.23
CA VAL A 317 -2.78 6.05 -22.43
C VAL A 317 -1.84 5.62 -23.55
N ALA A 318 -1.63 6.48 -24.52
CA ALA A 318 -0.76 6.20 -25.67
C ALA A 318 0.09 7.41 -26.02
N GLN A 319 1.22 7.15 -26.67
CA GLN A 319 2.06 8.18 -27.25
C GLN A 319 1.56 8.49 -28.65
N GLY A 320 1.08 9.72 -28.87
CA GLY A 320 0.83 10.25 -30.20
C GLY A 320 2.08 10.89 -30.80
N LYS A 321 1.96 11.40 -32.04
CA LYS A 321 3.10 12.03 -32.72
C LYS A 321 3.65 13.26 -31.97
N HIS A 322 2.78 14.06 -31.35
CA HIS A 322 3.13 15.31 -30.68
C HIS A 322 2.45 15.49 -29.32
N HIS A 323 1.60 14.56 -28.91
CA HIS A 323 0.78 14.66 -27.71
C HIS A 323 0.68 13.33 -26.99
N VAL A 324 0.47 13.35 -25.70
CA VAL A 324 -0.05 12.20 -24.96
C VAL A 324 -1.53 12.04 -25.34
N LEU A 325 -1.93 10.82 -25.60
CA LEU A 325 -3.32 10.48 -25.91
C LEU A 325 -3.96 9.78 -24.70
N VAL A 326 -5.17 10.20 -24.36
CA VAL A 326 -6.03 9.46 -23.43
C VAL A 326 -7.30 9.05 -24.18
N ASN A 327 -7.58 7.75 -24.24
CA ASN A 327 -8.68 7.17 -24.99
C ASN A 327 -8.68 7.58 -26.48
N GLY A 328 -7.48 7.65 -27.07
CA GLY A 328 -7.29 8.07 -28.47
C GLY A 328 -7.37 9.58 -28.72
N ASN A 329 -7.72 10.39 -27.71
CA ASN A 329 -7.83 11.84 -27.83
C ASN A 329 -6.56 12.53 -27.34
N PRO A 330 -6.03 13.53 -28.08
CA PRO A 330 -4.92 14.35 -27.60
C PRO A 330 -5.31 15.11 -26.35
N ILE A 331 -4.50 15.03 -25.31
CA ILE A 331 -4.67 15.84 -24.10
C ILE A 331 -3.67 16.97 -24.03
N HIS A 332 -4.05 18.06 -23.37
CA HIS A 332 -3.17 19.16 -23.04
C HIS A 332 -2.99 19.23 -21.52
N LEU A 333 -1.79 18.86 -21.06
CA LEU A 333 -1.46 18.87 -19.64
C LEU A 333 -1.23 20.31 -19.16
N ARG A 334 -2.13 20.80 -18.35
CA ARG A 334 -2.06 22.10 -17.67
C ARG A 334 -1.71 21.83 -16.20
N GLY A 335 -0.42 21.71 -15.96
CA GLY A 335 0.08 21.13 -14.72
C GLY A 335 0.75 22.10 -13.76
N THR A 336 0.94 21.62 -12.55
CA THR A 336 1.84 22.17 -11.54
C THR A 336 2.83 21.11 -11.09
N VAL A 337 3.92 21.56 -10.44
CA VAL A 337 4.89 20.67 -9.81
C VAL A 337 4.61 20.65 -8.30
N ASP A 338 4.60 19.47 -7.71
CA ASP A 338 4.54 19.28 -6.27
C ASP A 338 5.88 18.74 -5.77
N ASN A 339 6.52 19.52 -4.91
CA ASN A 339 7.84 19.27 -4.35
C ASN A 339 7.74 18.78 -2.89
N ALA A 340 6.64 18.13 -2.50
CA ALA A 340 6.39 17.67 -1.13
C ALA A 340 6.45 18.81 -0.09
N VAL A 341 5.93 20.00 -0.41
CA VAL A 341 5.98 21.15 0.50
C VAL A 341 4.71 21.25 1.33
N PHE A 342 4.78 20.81 2.58
CA PHE A 342 3.65 20.78 3.52
C PHE A 342 3.94 21.60 4.78
N PRO A 343 3.85 22.94 4.72
CA PRO A 343 4.37 23.83 5.78
C PRO A 343 3.60 23.74 7.10
N LYS A 344 2.40 23.18 7.12
CA LYS A 344 1.61 23.03 8.35
C LYS A 344 1.98 21.79 9.15
N THR A 345 2.28 20.70 8.46
CA THR A 345 2.50 19.37 9.05
C THR A 345 3.96 18.92 8.96
N GLY A 346 4.67 19.31 7.89
CA GLY A 346 5.99 18.82 7.55
C GLY A 346 5.97 17.49 6.78
N TYR A 347 4.79 16.88 6.60
CA TYR A 347 4.59 15.63 5.86
C TYR A 347 3.32 15.69 5.00
N CYS A 348 3.26 14.84 3.98
CA CYS A 348 2.12 14.81 3.05
C CYS A 348 0.86 14.28 3.75
N PRO A 349 -0.33 14.80 3.38
CA PRO A 349 -1.59 14.29 3.89
C PRO A 349 -1.80 12.80 3.57
N VAL A 350 -2.42 12.08 4.50
CA VAL A 350 -2.82 10.67 4.34
C VAL A 350 -4.34 10.51 4.23
N ASP A 351 -5.08 11.61 4.28
CA ASP A 351 -6.53 11.61 4.20
C ASP A 351 -7.06 12.14 2.86
N ASP A 352 -8.19 11.60 2.43
CA ASP A 352 -8.82 11.94 1.16
C ASP A 352 -9.29 13.40 1.12
N ALA A 353 -9.83 13.93 2.22
CA ALA A 353 -10.42 15.26 2.27
C ALA A 353 -9.38 16.36 2.00
N SER A 354 -8.17 16.22 2.54
CA SER A 354 -7.05 17.14 2.29
C SER A 354 -6.66 17.14 0.81
N TRP A 355 -6.53 15.97 0.20
CA TRP A 355 -6.19 15.84 -1.21
C TRP A 355 -7.32 16.28 -2.13
N GLU A 356 -8.57 15.94 -1.85
CA GLU A 356 -9.73 16.41 -2.61
C GLU A 356 -9.82 17.95 -2.60
N ARG A 357 -9.55 18.57 -1.45
CA ARG A 357 -9.48 20.03 -1.36
C ARG A 357 -8.37 20.62 -2.23
N MET A 358 -7.13 20.08 -2.15
CA MET A 358 -5.99 20.61 -2.92
C MET A 358 -6.20 20.45 -4.42
N LEU A 359 -6.58 19.26 -4.86
CA LEU A 359 -6.82 18.96 -6.28
C LEU A 359 -8.09 19.65 -6.80
N GLY A 360 -9.12 19.82 -5.97
CA GLY A 360 -10.30 20.58 -6.31
C GLY A 360 -10.00 22.05 -6.59
N ILE A 361 -9.13 22.71 -5.80
CA ILE A 361 -8.65 24.06 -6.05
C ILE A 361 -7.87 24.11 -7.37
N LEU A 362 -6.97 23.16 -7.60
CA LEU A 362 -6.21 23.03 -8.85
C LEU A 362 -7.16 22.99 -10.06
N LYS A 363 -8.19 22.16 -10.03
CA LYS A 363 -9.19 22.09 -11.12
C LYS A 363 -9.97 23.38 -11.28
N GLN A 364 -10.36 24.08 -10.22
CA GLN A 364 -11.04 25.36 -10.30
C GLN A 364 -10.21 26.42 -11.04
N HIS A 365 -8.88 26.30 -11.00
CA HIS A 365 -7.96 27.15 -11.77
C HIS A 365 -7.68 26.61 -13.20
N GLY A 366 -8.42 25.62 -13.66
CA GLY A 366 -8.28 25.06 -15.02
C GLY A 366 -7.09 24.11 -15.19
N MET A 367 -6.42 23.71 -14.12
CA MET A 367 -5.35 22.73 -14.18
C MET A 367 -5.92 21.30 -14.13
N ASN A 368 -5.21 20.37 -14.75
CA ASN A 368 -5.62 18.97 -14.84
C ASN A 368 -4.47 17.97 -14.54
N HIS A 369 -3.31 18.46 -14.15
CA HIS A 369 -2.12 17.64 -14.01
C HIS A 369 -1.26 18.06 -12.82
N VAL A 370 -0.66 17.06 -12.13
CA VAL A 370 0.36 17.26 -11.10
C VAL A 370 1.57 16.36 -11.38
N ARG A 371 2.75 16.97 -11.44
CA ARG A 371 4.03 16.28 -11.46
C ARG A 371 4.57 16.23 -10.03
N PHE A 372 4.78 15.05 -9.49
CA PHE A 372 5.40 14.83 -8.18
C PHE A 372 6.91 14.69 -8.36
N HIS A 373 7.62 15.75 -8.05
CA HIS A 373 9.05 15.91 -8.34
C HIS A 373 9.92 15.09 -7.36
N SER A 374 10.54 14.02 -7.86
CA SER A 374 11.38 13.06 -7.12
C SER A 374 10.71 12.45 -5.87
N TRP A 375 9.40 12.25 -5.88
CA TRP A 375 8.66 11.56 -4.84
C TRP A 375 7.33 10.99 -5.36
N CYS A 376 6.74 10.09 -4.57
CA CYS A 376 5.43 9.49 -4.84
C CYS A 376 4.47 9.85 -3.70
N PRO A 377 3.27 10.38 -4.00
CA PRO A 377 2.29 10.77 -2.99
C PRO A 377 1.63 9.56 -2.31
N THR A 378 0.75 9.83 -1.34
CA THR A 378 0.00 8.81 -0.60
C THR A 378 -1.15 8.25 -1.41
N LYS A 379 -1.67 7.09 -1.01
CA LYS A 379 -2.85 6.44 -1.60
C LYS A 379 -4.06 7.38 -1.66
N ALA A 380 -4.23 8.24 -0.65
CA ALA A 380 -5.30 9.25 -0.61
C ALA A 380 -5.21 10.25 -1.78
N ALA A 381 -4.00 10.62 -2.20
CA ALA A 381 -3.81 11.49 -3.36
C ALA A 381 -4.34 10.85 -4.65
N PHE A 382 -4.02 9.57 -4.88
CA PHE A 382 -4.50 8.84 -6.05
C PHE A 382 -6.01 8.68 -6.04
N ARG A 383 -6.61 8.32 -4.90
CA ARG A 383 -8.08 8.23 -4.79
C ARG A 383 -8.76 9.55 -5.11
N ALA A 384 -8.23 10.66 -4.58
CA ALA A 384 -8.76 12.00 -4.85
C ALA A 384 -8.59 12.38 -6.33
N ALA A 385 -7.45 12.07 -6.95
CA ALA A 385 -7.19 12.34 -8.36
C ALA A 385 -8.09 11.52 -9.28
N ASP A 386 -8.28 10.23 -8.98
CA ASP A 386 -9.21 9.36 -9.71
C ASP A 386 -10.63 9.90 -9.71
N LYS A 387 -11.11 10.33 -8.54
CA LYS A 387 -12.46 10.90 -8.35
C LYS A 387 -12.64 12.23 -9.05
N LEU A 388 -11.62 13.06 -9.07
CA LEU A 388 -11.68 14.40 -9.64
C LEU A 388 -11.25 14.48 -11.11
N GLY A 389 -10.70 13.42 -11.69
CA GLY A 389 -10.17 13.44 -13.05
C GLY A 389 -8.92 14.33 -13.17
N VAL A 390 -7.94 14.13 -12.30
CA VAL A 390 -6.64 14.81 -12.36
C VAL A 390 -5.58 13.80 -12.77
N TYR A 391 -4.75 14.15 -13.73
CA TYR A 391 -3.65 13.32 -14.19
C TYR A 391 -2.42 13.45 -13.29
N PHE A 392 -1.79 12.32 -12.97
CA PHE A 392 -0.57 12.29 -12.17
C PHE A 392 0.62 11.80 -13.00
N GLU A 393 1.71 12.53 -12.86
CA GLU A 393 3.07 12.11 -13.21
C GLU A 393 3.83 11.88 -11.90
N VAL A 394 4.23 10.64 -11.67
CA VAL A 394 4.94 10.23 -10.46
C VAL A 394 6.39 9.99 -10.79
N GLU A 395 7.29 10.60 -10.04
CA GLU A 395 8.72 10.34 -10.18
C GLU A 395 9.22 9.36 -9.13
N MET A 396 10.16 8.54 -9.54
CA MET A 396 10.94 7.78 -8.59
C MET A 396 11.70 8.74 -7.65
N PRO A 397 11.92 8.36 -6.38
CA PRO A 397 12.73 9.15 -5.44
C PRO A 397 14.22 9.14 -5.82
N LEU A 398 14.53 9.74 -6.98
CA LEU A 398 15.84 9.79 -7.59
C LEU A 398 16.11 11.17 -8.19
N TRP A 399 17.31 11.73 -7.97
CA TRP A 399 17.71 13.00 -8.52
C TRP A 399 19.21 13.05 -8.84
N GLY A 400 19.57 13.79 -9.91
CA GLY A 400 20.96 14.12 -10.24
C GLY A 400 21.85 12.91 -10.41
N ALA A 401 22.93 12.86 -9.64
CA ALA A 401 23.97 11.83 -9.72
C ALA A 401 23.62 10.48 -9.08
N ASP A 402 22.37 10.25 -8.72
CA ASP A 402 21.93 8.98 -8.09
C ASP A 402 22.14 7.77 -8.98
N CYS A 403 22.21 7.95 -10.32
CA CYS A 403 22.53 6.90 -11.28
C CYS A 403 24.03 6.70 -11.54
N GLU A 404 24.92 7.43 -10.85
CA GLU A 404 26.35 7.20 -10.95
C GLU A 404 26.79 5.96 -10.19
N ARG A 405 27.73 5.18 -10.78
CA ARG A 405 28.34 4.00 -10.13
C ARG A 405 29.44 4.41 -9.15
N LYS A 406 29.05 5.13 -8.09
CA LYS A 406 29.92 5.55 -7.00
C LYS A 406 29.47 4.91 -5.68
N ASP A 407 30.39 4.70 -4.77
CA ASP A 407 30.17 4.14 -3.45
C ASP A 407 29.31 2.86 -3.47
N ASP A 408 28.24 2.77 -2.69
CA ASP A 408 27.34 1.61 -2.58
C ASP A 408 26.29 1.52 -3.70
N TRP A 409 26.65 1.89 -4.93
CA TRP A 409 25.74 2.00 -6.08
C TRP A 409 24.87 0.75 -6.31
N GLU A 410 25.40 -0.46 -6.09
CA GLU A 410 24.63 -1.71 -6.28
C GLU A 410 23.43 -1.78 -5.34
N LYS A 411 23.63 -1.42 -4.05
CA LYS A 411 22.55 -1.38 -3.05
C LYS A 411 21.53 -0.30 -3.38
N ARG A 412 22.00 0.88 -3.80
CA ARG A 412 21.15 2.00 -4.20
C ARG A 412 20.31 1.64 -5.44
N PHE A 413 20.92 1.00 -6.45
CA PHE A 413 20.20 0.54 -7.64
C PHE A 413 19.20 -0.56 -7.31
N ASP A 414 19.54 -1.50 -6.43
CA ASP A 414 18.59 -2.49 -5.96
C ASP A 414 17.39 -1.85 -5.24
N PHE A 415 17.66 -0.87 -4.37
CA PHE A 415 16.59 -0.09 -3.73
C PHE A 415 15.68 0.55 -4.77
N PHE A 416 16.21 1.26 -5.76
CA PHE A 416 15.39 1.90 -6.79
C PHE A 416 14.56 0.91 -7.61
N ARG A 417 15.14 -0.24 -8.00
CA ARG A 417 14.39 -1.29 -8.70
C ARG A 417 13.25 -1.87 -7.86
N ARG A 418 13.45 -2.03 -6.56
CA ARG A 418 12.40 -2.51 -5.65
C ARG A 418 11.33 -1.44 -5.44
N GLU A 419 11.74 -0.20 -5.29
CA GLU A 419 10.85 0.94 -5.07
C GLU A 419 9.90 1.16 -6.25
N ILE A 420 10.43 1.19 -7.50
CA ILE A 420 9.58 1.34 -8.69
C ILE A 420 8.58 0.19 -8.83
N LYS A 421 9.02 -1.05 -8.64
CA LYS A 421 8.12 -2.21 -8.70
C LYS A 421 7.01 -2.11 -7.65
N ALA A 422 7.34 -1.62 -6.46
CA ALA A 422 6.39 -1.43 -5.38
C ALA A 422 5.40 -0.30 -5.69
N ILE A 423 5.86 0.83 -6.23
CA ILE A 423 4.99 1.95 -6.67
C ILE A 423 4.01 1.47 -7.74
N LEU A 424 4.49 0.77 -8.76
CA LEU A 424 3.64 0.27 -9.85
C LEU A 424 2.65 -0.80 -9.36
N LYS A 425 3.08 -1.69 -8.45
CA LYS A 425 2.20 -2.67 -7.84
C LYS A 425 1.10 -2.02 -7.01
N GLU A 426 1.44 -1.03 -6.18
CA GLU A 426 0.49 -0.41 -5.25
C GLU A 426 -0.46 0.57 -5.96
N TYR A 427 0.06 1.36 -6.90
CA TYR A 427 -0.69 2.48 -7.49
C TYR A 427 -1.04 2.32 -8.97
N GLY A 428 -0.57 1.26 -9.65
CA GLY A 428 -0.74 1.08 -11.09
C GLY A 428 -2.19 0.95 -11.56
N ASN A 429 -3.12 0.55 -10.69
CA ASN A 429 -4.55 0.46 -11.02
C ASN A 429 -5.27 1.82 -11.04
N HIS A 430 -4.67 2.87 -10.46
CA HIS A 430 -5.27 4.20 -10.41
C HIS A 430 -5.33 4.83 -11.81
N PRO A 431 -6.51 5.16 -12.36
CA PRO A 431 -6.58 5.73 -13.71
C PRO A 431 -5.95 7.12 -13.82
N SER A 432 -5.80 7.84 -12.71
CA SER A 432 -5.08 9.11 -12.64
C SER A 432 -3.58 8.97 -12.89
N PHE A 433 -2.98 7.83 -12.59
CA PHE A 433 -1.55 7.57 -12.79
C PHE A 433 -1.27 7.30 -14.27
N ILE A 434 -0.96 8.34 -15.05
CA ILE A 434 -0.79 8.25 -16.51
C ILE A 434 0.66 8.35 -16.98
N LEU A 435 1.54 8.96 -16.19
CA LEU A 435 2.95 9.15 -16.52
C LEU A 435 3.82 8.73 -15.33
N TYR A 436 4.90 8.03 -15.66
CA TYR A 436 5.97 7.71 -14.73
C TYR A 436 7.27 8.32 -15.23
N CYS A 437 8.03 8.93 -14.32
CA CYS A 437 9.36 9.46 -14.63
C CYS A 437 10.40 8.78 -13.74
N ASN A 438 11.54 8.45 -14.32
CA ASN A 438 12.64 7.77 -13.63
C ASN A 438 13.36 8.64 -12.60
N GLY A 439 13.02 9.92 -12.51
CA GLY A 439 13.60 10.88 -11.58
C GLY A 439 13.85 12.23 -12.22
N ASN A 440 14.47 13.14 -11.47
CA ASN A 440 14.74 14.50 -11.94
C ASN A 440 16.22 14.72 -12.25
N GLU A 441 16.52 15.38 -13.40
CA GLU A 441 17.88 15.80 -13.80
C GLU A 441 18.92 14.69 -13.65
N ILE A 442 18.55 13.46 -14.00
CA ILE A 442 19.39 12.30 -13.78
C ILE A 442 20.65 12.32 -14.65
N SER A 443 21.75 11.90 -14.06
CA SER A 443 23.04 11.72 -14.73
C SER A 443 23.66 10.38 -14.31
N GLY A 444 24.48 9.79 -15.17
CA GLY A 444 25.19 8.55 -14.90
C GLY A 444 24.81 7.41 -15.80
N ASP A 445 24.53 6.24 -15.24
CA ASP A 445 24.25 5.02 -15.99
C ASP A 445 22.76 4.94 -16.37
N PHE A 446 22.47 5.24 -17.64
CA PHE A 446 21.11 5.21 -18.17
C PHE A 446 20.62 3.80 -18.51
N ASP A 447 21.49 2.79 -18.61
CA ASP A 447 21.08 1.39 -18.81
C ASP A 447 20.37 0.82 -17.57
N PHE A 448 20.54 1.50 -16.44
CA PHE A 448 19.84 1.16 -15.20
C PHE A 448 18.38 1.65 -15.18
N VAL A 449 18.09 2.77 -15.81
CA VAL A 449 16.81 3.50 -15.79
C VAL A 449 15.97 3.08 -17.00
#